data_a92b9cbf0da03daf59babdf2867720c7
#
_entry.id   a92b9cbf0da03daf59babdf2867720c7
#
_cell.length_a   1.000
_cell.length_b   1.000
_cell.length_c   1.000
_cell.angle_alpha   90.00
_cell.angle_beta   90.00
_cell.angle_gamma   90.00
#
_symmetry.space_group_name_H-M   'P 1'
#
loop_
_entity.id
_entity.type
_entity.pdbx_description
1 polymer ?
#
loop_
_entity_poly.entity_id
_entity_poly.type
_entity_poly.pdbx_seq_one_letter_code
_entity_poly.pdbx_strand_id
1 'polypeptide(L)'
;LVGGLAANSAVYKLGMRCELNEIKEKWIKALNNPINPREVPFDEAPCHELVYEGHDLLNGFGVDQIPVPISSPGWDNAPYFSASHFITKDPETGIQNMGNYRAMVKAPNRVGFNPSIELRTGGYMHWEEWKKRGEPMPCAIVVGAPPVVSFTAVQKVPEKFDEFQVSGGLCGKPLNVVKAKTVDLLVPAEAEIVIEGLISTELLEPEAPFGESHGHVNLQEYNGFMDVTAVTRKKNAIMVSWVSQVTPSESSAIKRPAYEAAQIEHLRDHLGIKGIRHVCTHEPLTSLHKLIIAVVERDMPRTEIWRTLYGIASLRRAEGKWVIAVNEDIDPDDTNAVVWAMSYRCKPHRDVEILKNKDEGHGPRSLEDSNDSAVLIDATLKETYPPVSLPKRKYMEKAAEIWYDLGMPKLAPQRPWYGYDMGEWNEDLEIMAQRAVLGEYWQTGEIIAQKRRGDLKMNTEVRTLGEGTPGAGDRQNKGELTWDGLKDASHSLPVRHKE
;
A
#
# COMPACT_ATOMS: atom_id res chain seq x y z
N LEU A 1 -19.64 11.03 14.57
CA LEU A 1 -18.42 10.30 14.25
C LEU A 1 -18.47 9.82 12.82
N VAL A 2 -17.47 10.12 12.04
CA VAL A 2 -17.36 9.73 10.62
C VAL A 2 -16.01 9.08 10.43
N GLY A 3 -15.95 7.99 9.66
CA GLY A 3 -14.72 7.38 9.17
C GLY A 3 -13.93 8.37 8.34
N GLY A 4 -12.62 8.16 8.27
CA GLY A 4 -11.72 9.04 7.53
C GLY A 4 -11.84 8.93 6.01
N LEU A 5 -10.98 9.65 5.32
CA LEU A 5 -10.94 9.73 3.85
C LEU A 5 -10.86 8.35 3.18
N ALA A 6 -10.11 7.43 3.76
CA ALA A 6 -9.86 6.11 3.20
C ALA A 6 -10.75 4.99 3.80
N ALA A 7 -11.87 5.34 4.42
CA ALA A 7 -12.83 4.38 4.99
C ALA A 7 -13.36 3.37 3.95
N ASN A 8 -13.52 3.82 2.72
CA ASN A 8 -13.78 2.96 1.56
C ASN A 8 -13.41 3.68 0.25
N SER A 9 -13.33 2.92 -0.82
CA SER A 9 -12.90 3.43 -2.14
C SER A 9 -13.79 4.56 -2.68
N ALA A 10 -15.09 4.54 -2.43
CA ALA A 10 -16.01 5.58 -2.90
C ALA A 10 -15.77 6.91 -2.17
N VAL A 11 -15.58 6.87 -0.85
CA VAL A 11 -15.23 8.06 -0.05
C VAL A 11 -13.87 8.61 -0.47
N TYR A 12 -12.90 7.72 -0.72
CA TYR A 12 -11.56 8.13 -1.15
C TYR A 12 -11.59 8.86 -2.51
N LYS A 13 -12.27 8.30 -3.51
CA LYS A 13 -12.48 8.95 -4.81
C LYS A 13 -13.16 10.31 -4.68
N LEU A 14 -14.25 10.37 -3.89
CA LEU A 14 -14.99 11.60 -3.65
C LEU A 14 -14.10 12.68 -3.00
N GLY A 15 -13.38 12.32 -1.95
CA GLY A 15 -12.51 13.23 -1.21
C GLY A 15 -11.33 13.74 -2.05
N MET A 16 -10.69 12.87 -2.80
CA MET A 16 -9.56 13.22 -3.67
C MET A 16 -10.00 13.77 -5.03
N ARG A 17 -11.28 13.66 -5.40
CA ARG A 17 -11.85 14.09 -6.69
C ARG A 17 -11.11 13.51 -7.88
N CYS A 18 -10.77 12.22 -7.82
CA CYS A 18 -10.15 11.49 -8.92
C CYS A 18 -10.35 9.97 -8.70
N GLU A 19 -10.04 9.17 -9.71
CA GLU A 19 -10.01 7.72 -9.57
C GLU A 19 -8.82 7.26 -8.70
N LEU A 20 -8.93 6.09 -8.08
CA LEU A 20 -7.90 5.60 -7.15
C LEU A 20 -6.53 5.44 -7.80
N ASN A 21 -6.50 4.99 -9.05
CA ASN A 21 -5.27 4.84 -9.83
C ASN A 21 -4.63 6.17 -10.26
N GLU A 22 -5.38 7.28 -10.23
CA GLU A 22 -4.89 8.63 -10.57
C GLU A 22 -4.29 9.38 -9.36
N ILE A 23 -4.52 8.90 -8.14
CA ILE A 23 -4.06 9.60 -6.92
C ILE A 23 -2.54 9.78 -6.91
N LYS A 24 -1.78 8.78 -7.40
CA LYS A 24 -0.32 8.83 -7.46
C LYS A 24 0.18 9.98 -8.35
N GLU A 25 -0.35 10.09 -9.56
CA GLU A 25 0.00 11.15 -10.50
C GLU A 25 -0.43 12.52 -9.99
N LYS A 26 -1.62 12.58 -9.38
CA LYS A 26 -2.12 13.80 -8.75
C LYS A 26 -1.22 14.27 -7.61
N TRP A 27 -0.71 13.34 -6.80
CA TRP A 27 0.24 13.61 -5.73
C TRP A 27 1.58 14.14 -6.26
N ILE A 28 2.19 13.46 -7.23
CA ILE A 28 3.45 13.89 -7.86
C ILE A 28 3.28 15.29 -8.49
N LYS A 29 2.16 15.53 -9.18
CA LYS A 29 1.85 16.84 -9.75
C LYS A 29 1.76 17.93 -8.67
N ALA A 30 1.15 17.65 -7.53
CA ALA A 30 1.01 18.60 -6.43
C ALA A 30 2.36 18.95 -5.78
N LEU A 31 3.24 17.96 -5.59
CA LEU A 31 4.60 18.18 -5.09
C LEU A 31 5.42 19.08 -6.02
N ASN A 32 5.24 18.95 -7.33
CA ASN A 32 5.94 19.77 -8.32
C ASN A 32 5.30 21.14 -8.57
N ASN A 33 4.05 21.33 -8.14
CA ASN A 33 3.28 22.57 -8.34
C ASN A 33 2.53 22.96 -7.04
N PRO A 34 3.25 23.26 -5.95
CA PRO A 34 2.64 23.69 -4.70
C PRO A 34 1.97 25.06 -4.87
N ILE A 35 0.87 25.30 -4.15
CA ILE A 35 0.12 26.57 -4.18
C ILE A 35 0.05 27.13 -2.77
N ASN A 36 0.55 28.36 -2.58
CA ASN A 36 0.53 29.02 -1.28
C ASN A 36 -0.90 29.14 -0.72
N PRO A 37 -1.08 28.92 0.59
CA PRO A 37 -2.35 29.11 1.25
C PRO A 37 -2.78 30.59 1.23
N ARG A 38 -4.06 30.83 1.44
CA ARG A 38 -4.63 32.17 1.60
C ARG A 38 -5.15 32.35 3.02
N GLU A 39 -4.61 33.33 3.72
CA GLU A 39 -5.10 33.71 5.05
C GLU A 39 -6.47 34.41 4.93
N VAL A 40 -7.42 34.01 5.77
CA VAL A 40 -8.74 34.61 5.90
C VAL A 40 -8.89 35.27 7.27
N PRO A 41 -9.77 36.27 7.41
CA PRO A 41 -10.06 36.90 8.72
C PRO A 41 -10.57 35.88 9.75
N PHE A 42 -10.28 36.12 11.02
CA PHE A 42 -10.65 35.24 12.14
C PHE A 42 -12.16 34.98 12.22
N ASP A 43 -12.96 36.00 12.03
CA ASP A 43 -14.42 35.98 12.09
C ASP A 43 -15.08 35.37 10.83
N GLU A 44 -14.34 35.17 9.75
CA GLU A 44 -14.80 34.50 8.54
C GLU A 44 -14.48 32.98 8.56
N ALA A 45 -13.68 32.52 9.53
CA ALA A 45 -13.25 31.13 9.58
C ALA A 45 -14.29 30.22 10.28
N PRO A 46 -14.86 29.22 9.61
CA PRO A 46 -15.86 28.32 10.19
C PRO A 46 -15.36 27.59 11.44
N CYS A 47 -14.07 27.29 11.55
CA CYS A 47 -13.49 26.63 12.71
C CYS A 47 -13.52 27.50 13.99
N HIS A 48 -13.82 28.79 13.88
CA HIS A 48 -13.89 29.74 15.00
C HIS A 48 -15.32 30.13 15.42
N GLU A 49 -16.36 29.45 14.91
CA GLU A 49 -17.75 29.73 15.28
C GLU A 49 -18.00 29.59 16.79
N LEU A 50 -17.32 28.68 17.46
CA LEU A 50 -17.32 28.53 18.91
C LEU A 50 -15.89 28.44 19.43
N VAL A 51 -15.61 29.19 20.50
CA VAL A 51 -14.27 29.29 21.11
C VAL A 51 -14.39 29.02 22.61
N TYR A 52 -13.57 28.13 23.12
CA TYR A 52 -13.46 27.80 24.55
C TYR A 52 -12.00 27.93 24.94
N GLU A 53 -11.73 28.74 25.96
CA GLU A 53 -10.35 29.00 26.44
C GLU A 53 -10.30 29.14 27.95
N GLY A 54 -9.13 28.92 28.55
CA GLY A 54 -8.89 29.08 29.97
C GLY A 54 -9.87 28.29 30.87
N HIS A 55 -10.66 28.99 31.68
CA HIS A 55 -11.60 28.36 32.59
C HIS A 55 -12.73 27.56 31.91
N ASP A 56 -13.09 27.95 30.69
CA ASP A 56 -14.17 27.26 29.95
C ASP A 56 -13.76 25.83 29.55
N LEU A 57 -12.48 25.53 29.42
CA LEU A 57 -12.01 24.17 29.17
C LEU A 57 -12.25 23.23 30.33
N LEU A 58 -12.24 23.73 31.55
CA LEU A 58 -12.43 22.92 32.77
C LEU A 58 -13.90 22.84 33.22
N ASN A 59 -14.69 23.85 32.92
CA ASN A 59 -16.05 24.01 33.43
C ASN A 59 -17.12 24.15 32.31
N GLY A 60 -16.74 24.07 31.07
CA GLY A 60 -17.62 24.19 29.92
C GLY A 60 -17.39 23.07 28.91
N PHE A 61 -16.46 23.28 28.00
CA PHE A 61 -16.18 22.35 26.90
C PHE A 61 -14.68 22.11 26.76
N GLY A 62 -14.16 21.08 27.42
CA GLY A 62 -12.79 20.58 27.25
C GLY A 62 -12.70 19.48 26.17
N VAL A 63 -11.51 18.94 25.97
CA VAL A 63 -11.26 17.86 24.99
C VAL A 63 -11.96 16.56 25.36
N ASP A 64 -12.28 16.35 26.63
CA ASP A 64 -13.04 15.21 27.17
C ASP A 64 -14.52 15.24 26.75
N GLN A 65 -15.05 16.40 26.35
CA GLN A 65 -16.44 16.55 25.86
C GLN A 65 -16.54 16.22 24.34
N ILE A 66 -15.43 16.06 23.64
CA ILE A 66 -15.42 15.64 22.25
C ILE A 66 -15.67 14.11 22.21
N PRO A 67 -16.59 13.61 21.38
CA PRO A 67 -16.96 12.18 21.35
C PRO A 67 -15.87 11.33 20.68
N VAL A 68 -14.68 11.29 21.25
CA VAL A 68 -13.55 10.52 20.79
C VAL A 68 -13.76 9.03 21.07
N PRO A 69 -13.64 8.13 20.08
CA PRO A 69 -13.87 6.71 20.30
C PRO A 69 -12.69 6.04 21.01
N ILE A 70 -12.98 4.92 21.68
CA ILE A 70 -11.97 3.91 22.02
C ILE A 70 -11.89 2.97 20.82
N SER A 71 -10.74 2.93 20.18
CA SER A 71 -10.54 2.19 18.93
C SER A 71 -10.44 0.67 19.15
N SER A 72 -9.74 0.25 20.20
CA SER A 72 -9.55 -1.17 20.56
C SER A 72 -10.05 -1.43 21.99
N PRO A 73 -11.38 -1.54 22.21
CA PRO A 73 -11.95 -1.75 23.54
C PRO A 73 -11.35 -2.97 24.24
N GLY A 74 -10.92 -2.79 25.49
CA GLY A 74 -10.24 -3.81 26.28
C GLY A 74 -8.71 -3.75 26.21
N TRP A 75 -8.14 -2.98 25.28
CA TRP A 75 -6.69 -2.74 25.16
C TRP A 75 -6.31 -1.27 25.31
N ASP A 76 -7.04 -0.36 24.63
CA ASP A 76 -6.78 1.07 24.76
C ASP A 76 -7.12 1.54 26.18
N ASN A 77 -6.23 2.31 26.79
CA ASN A 77 -6.41 2.81 28.15
C ASN A 77 -7.16 4.14 28.26
N ALA A 78 -7.45 4.78 27.11
CA ALA A 78 -8.20 6.02 27.00
C ALA A 78 -8.77 6.20 25.59
N PRO A 79 -9.69 7.16 25.37
CA PRO A 79 -10.01 7.63 24.04
C PRO A 79 -8.79 8.30 23.39
N TYR A 80 -8.61 8.09 22.06
CA TYR A 80 -7.54 8.67 21.30
C TYR A 80 -8.04 9.40 20.05
N PHE A 81 -7.58 10.63 19.85
CA PHE A 81 -7.67 11.25 18.54
C PHE A 81 -6.73 10.54 17.60
N SER A 82 -7.24 9.86 16.60
CA SER A 82 -6.47 9.09 15.62
C SER A 82 -6.34 9.82 14.28
N ALA A 83 -7.34 10.64 13.91
CA ALA A 83 -7.30 11.54 12.76
C ALA A 83 -6.92 12.96 13.20
N SER A 84 -5.82 13.10 13.90
CA SER A 84 -5.34 14.32 14.52
C SER A 84 -4.12 14.86 13.78
N HIS A 85 -4.28 15.99 13.10
CA HIS A 85 -3.20 16.61 12.35
C HIS A 85 -2.54 17.67 13.23
N PHE A 86 -1.35 17.37 13.72
CA PHE A 86 -0.56 18.26 14.54
C PHE A 86 0.18 19.26 13.68
N ILE A 87 -0.08 20.52 13.88
CA ILE A 87 0.59 21.64 13.24
C ILE A 87 1.60 22.20 14.23
N THR A 88 2.86 22.21 13.86
CA THR A 88 3.97 22.77 14.62
C THR A 88 4.77 23.71 13.73
N LYS A 89 5.64 24.52 14.30
CA LYS A 89 6.46 25.47 13.55
C LYS A 89 7.92 25.39 13.99
N ASP A 90 8.80 25.35 13.02
CA ASP A 90 10.24 25.49 13.27
C ASP A 90 10.51 26.90 13.84
N PRO A 91 11.17 27.01 14.99
CA PRO A 91 11.37 28.29 15.63
C PRO A 91 12.40 29.20 14.94
N GLU A 92 13.22 28.64 14.03
CA GLU A 92 14.26 29.40 13.33
C GLU A 92 13.78 29.83 11.94
N THR A 93 13.20 28.91 11.17
CA THR A 93 12.78 29.17 9.79
C THR A 93 11.36 29.71 9.70
N GLY A 94 10.53 29.46 10.72
CA GLY A 94 9.11 29.80 10.70
C GLY A 94 8.26 28.87 9.82
N ILE A 95 8.85 27.84 9.21
CA ILE A 95 8.13 26.88 8.36
C ILE A 95 7.27 25.98 9.26
N GLN A 96 6.00 25.85 8.90
CA GLN A 96 5.08 24.95 9.57
C GLN A 96 5.22 23.53 9.01
N ASN A 97 5.02 22.55 9.89
CA ASN A 97 4.87 21.14 9.54
C ASN A 97 3.50 20.66 10.02
N MET A 98 2.88 19.82 9.24
CA MET A 98 1.62 19.15 9.60
C MET A 98 1.80 17.64 9.52
N GLY A 99 1.79 16.96 10.67
CA GLY A 99 1.91 15.51 10.76
C GLY A 99 0.72 14.88 11.49
N ASN A 100 0.33 13.67 11.10
CA ASN A 100 -0.71 12.95 11.82
C ASN A 100 -0.09 12.08 12.91
N TYR A 101 -0.34 12.43 14.16
CA TYR A 101 0.10 11.70 15.36
C TYR A 101 -1.11 11.34 16.21
N ARG A 102 -1.03 10.29 17.00
CA ARG A 102 -2.09 9.94 17.93
C ARG A 102 -2.06 10.86 19.16
N ALA A 103 -3.22 11.20 19.67
CA ALA A 103 -3.36 12.04 20.86
C ALA A 103 -4.28 11.40 21.90
N MET A 104 -3.71 10.88 22.98
CA MET A 104 -4.46 10.35 24.13
C MET A 104 -5.21 11.48 24.83
N VAL A 105 -6.50 11.31 25.09
CA VAL A 105 -7.25 12.23 25.96
C VAL A 105 -6.86 11.95 27.41
N LYS A 106 -6.21 12.91 28.07
CA LYS A 106 -5.68 12.75 29.44
C LYS A 106 -6.49 13.52 30.50
N ALA A 107 -6.96 14.70 30.14
CA ALA A 107 -7.75 15.57 30.99
C ALA A 107 -8.56 16.56 30.14
N PRO A 108 -9.52 17.32 30.67
CA PRO A 108 -10.29 18.31 29.90
C PRO A 108 -9.40 19.31 29.14
N ASN A 109 -8.21 19.60 29.67
CA ASN A 109 -7.23 20.53 29.11
C ASN A 109 -5.87 19.88 28.83
N ARG A 110 -5.82 18.55 28.59
CA ARG A 110 -4.53 17.86 28.29
C ARG A 110 -4.70 16.70 27.34
N VAL A 111 -3.81 16.63 26.35
CA VAL A 111 -3.73 15.51 25.42
C VAL A 111 -2.31 15.00 25.26
N GLY A 112 -2.15 13.75 24.86
CA GLY A 112 -0.85 13.16 24.52
C GLY A 112 -0.28 13.69 23.20
N PHE A 113 1.02 13.57 23.05
CA PHE A 113 1.77 13.85 21.82
C PHE A 113 2.78 12.73 21.60
N ASN A 114 2.49 11.85 20.62
CA ASN A 114 3.41 10.78 20.22
C ASN A 114 3.88 11.01 18.78
N PRO A 115 5.04 11.66 18.59
CA PRO A 115 5.54 12.05 17.29
C PRO A 115 6.33 10.95 16.55
N SER A 116 6.37 9.71 17.04
CA SER A 116 7.20 8.62 16.49
C SER A 116 8.67 9.06 16.34
N ILE A 117 9.36 9.16 17.46
CA ILE A 117 10.74 9.64 17.58
C ILE A 117 11.70 8.87 16.65
N GLU A 118 11.54 7.56 16.58
CA GLU A 118 12.36 6.66 15.77
C GLU A 118 12.28 6.94 14.26
N LEU A 119 11.19 7.54 13.80
CA LEU A 119 11.00 7.93 12.40
C LEU A 119 11.50 9.34 12.08
N ARG A 120 11.94 10.09 13.10
CA ARG A 120 12.36 11.50 12.98
C ARG A 120 11.34 12.32 12.18
N THR A 121 10.10 12.31 12.67
CA THR A 121 9.01 13.07 12.05
C THR A 121 9.22 14.58 12.20
N GLY A 122 8.57 15.40 11.35
CA GLY A 122 8.69 16.86 11.41
C GLY A 122 8.29 17.42 12.77
N GLY A 123 7.21 16.90 13.38
CA GLY A 123 6.80 17.30 14.74
C GLY A 123 7.85 17.01 15.82
N TYR A 124 8.56 15.87 15.71
CA TYR A 124 9.66 15.57 16.62
C TYR A 124 10.87 16.49 16.39
N MET A 125 11.22 16.75 15.14
CA MET A 125 12.34 17.65 14.81
C MET A 125 12.08 19.07 15.34
N HIS A 126 10.87 19.60 15.17
CA HIS A 126 10.49 20.88 15.74
C HIS A 126 10.56 20.86 17.28
N TRP A 127 10.09 19.77 17.91
CA TRP A 127 10.18 19.63 19.36
C TRP A 127 11.62 19.66 19.89
N GLU A 128 12.58 19.05 19.17
CA GLU A 128 14.01 19.13 19.51
C GLU A 128 14.55 20.57 19.46
N GLU A 129 14.15 21.35 18.44
CA GLU A 129 14.59 22.75 18.31
C GLU A 129 14.01 23.65 19.42
N TRP A 130 12.72 23.50 19.75
CA TRP A 130 12.10 24.20 20.87
C TRP A 130 12.72 23.80 22.20
N LYS A 131 13.05 22.53 22.41
CA LYS A 131 13.77 22.05 23.59
C LYS A 131 15.14 22.70 23.77
N LYS A 132 15.90 22.90 22.69
CA LYS A 132 17.18 23.61 22.73
C LYS A 132 17.03 25.04 23.20
N ARG A 133 15.89 25.66 22.95
CA ARG A 133 15.57 27.03 23.45
C ARG A 133 15.12 27.04 24.91
N GLY A 134 14.79 25.91 25.49
CA GLY A 134 14.19 25.81 26.82
C GLY A 134 12.77 26.36 26.90
N GLU A 135 12.03 26.33 25.78
CA GLU A 135 10.67 26.85 25.68
C GLU A 135 9.71 25.73 25.29
N PRO A 136 8.43 25.75 25.76
CA PRO A 136 7.42 24.80 25.29
C PRO A 136 7.09 25.06 23.82
N MET A 137 6.80 23.99 23.07
CA MET A 137 6.50 24.08 21.65
C MET A 137 5.02 24.42 21.41
N PRO A 138 4.71 25.54 20.72
CA PRO A 138 3.35 25.84 20.27
C PRO A 138 2.84 24.78 19.30
N CYS A 139 1.59 24.36 19.49
CA CYS A 139 0.96 23.33 18.66
C CYS A 139 -0.54 23.59 18.49
N ALA A 140 -1.04 23.24 17.30
CA ALA A 140 -2.47 23.15 17.04
C ALA A 140 -2.80 21.78 16.46
N ILE A 141 -3.80 21.09 16.99
CA ILE A 141 -4.29 19.81 16.51
C ILE A 141 -5.58 20.05 15.75
N VAL A 142 -5.60 19.66 14.49
CA VAL A 142 -6.77 19.76 13.62
C VAL A 142 -7.45 18.41 13.52
N VAL A 143 -8.74 18.34 13.78
CA VAL A 143 -9.61 17.17 13.62
C VAL A 143 -10.71 17.51 12.64
N GLY A 144 -10.87 16.69 11.58
CA GLY A 144 -11.86 16.96 10.54
C GLY A 144 -11.42 18.08 9.59
N ALA A 145 -10.29 17.90 8.93
CA ALA A 145 -9.81 18.80 7.87
C ALA A 145 -10.42 18.47 6.51
N PRO A 146 -10.33 19.39 5.51
CA PRO A 146 -10.63 19.06 4.12
C PRO A 146 -9.85 17.80 3.67
N PRO A 147 -10.44 16.93 2.83
CA PRO A 147 -9.84 15.63 2.49
C PRO A 147 -8.40 15.68 2.00
N VAL A 148 -8.05 16.66 1.18
CA VAL A 148 -6.66 16.83 0.69
C VAL A 148 -5.67 17.20 1.79
N VAL A 149 -6.11 17.91 2.82
CA VAL A 149 -5.31 18.23 4.01
C VAL A 149 -5.05 16.96 4.81
N SER A 150 -6.10 16.17 5.06
CA SER A 150 -5.97 14.87 5.74
C SER A 150 -5.09 13.89 4.98
N PHE A 151 -5.16 13.88 3.65
CA PHE A 151 -4.25 13.09 2.82
C PHE A 151 -2.80 13.56 2.97
N THR A 152 -2.54 14.86 2.86
CA THR A 152 -1.18 15.43 2.95
C THR A 152 -0.55 15.21 4.33
N ALA A 153 -1.33 15.35 5.40
CA ALA A 153 -0.85 15.19 6.79
C ALA A 153 -0.23 13.82 7.12
N VAL A 154 -0.53 12.80 6.33
CA VAL A 154 0.02 11.45 6.52
C VAL A 154 1.13 11.09 5.53
N GLN A 155 1.44 12.00 4.60
CA GLN A 155 2.50 11.79 3.62
C GLN A 155 3.79 12.48 4.06
N LYS A 156 4.90 12.06 3.48
CA LYS A 156 6.16 12.74 3.68
C LYS A 156 6.35 13.79 2.59
N VAL A 157 6.33 15.05 2.99
CA VAL A 157 6.58 16.20 2.13
C VAL A 157 8.06 16.60 2.25
N PRO A 158 8.72 17.08 1.18
CA PRO A 158 10.07 17.60 1.27
C PRO A 158 10.15 18.81 2.23
N GLU A 159 11.20 18.88 3.05
CA GLU A 159 11.37 19.87 4.15
C GLU A 159 11.23 21.35 3.73
N LYS A 160 11.43 21.67 2.46
CA LYS A 160 11.31 23.05 1.93
C LYS A 160 9.87 23.54 1.71
N PHE A 161 8.88 22.66 1.85
CA PHE A 161 7.47 23.01 1.67
C PHE A 161 6.72 22.75 2.97
N ASP A 162 5.74 23.62 3.25
CA ASP A 162 4.73 23.25 4.22
C ASP A 162 3.62 22.44 3.57
N GLU A 163 2.95 21.59 4.32
CA GLU A 163 1.92 20.70 3.83
C GLU A 163 0.70 21.44 3.28
N PHE A 164 0.48 22.68 3.69
CA PHE A 164 -0.62 23.50 3.16
C PHE A 164 -0.40 23.91 1.70
N GLN A 165 0.85 24.14 1.31
CA GLN A 165 1.20 24.45 -0.08
C GLN A 165 0.93 23.22 -0.99
N VAL A 166 1.31 22.04 -0.53
CA VAL A 166 1.06 20.77 -1.26
C VAL A 166 -0.44 20.45 -1.31
N SER A 167 -1.17 20.68 -0.21
CA SER A 167 -2.62 20.56 -0.17
C SER A 167 -3.31 21.50 -1.18
N GLY A 168 -2.80 22.72 -1.31
CA GLY A 168 -3.23 23.67 -2.35
C GLY A 168 -3.00 23.14 -3.76
N GLY A 169 -1.84 22.53 -4.01
CA GLY A 169 -1.51 21.87 -5.26
C GLY A 169 -2.46 20.70 -5.60
N LEU A 170 -2.83 19.89 -4.60
CA LEU A 170 -3.83 18.83 -4.74
C LEU A 170 -5.24 19.37 -5.04
N CYS A 171 -5.61 20.50 -4.42
CA CYS A 171 -6.88 21.18 -4.68
C CYS A 171 -6.92 21.89 -6.04
N GLY A 172 -5.76 22.26 -6.59
CA GLY A 172 -5.64 23.17 -7.74
C GLY A 172 -6.02 24.63 -7.42
N LYS A 173 -6.06 25.01 -6.13
CA LYS A 173 -6.36 26.37 -5.63
C LYS A 173 -5.78 26.56 -4.22
N PRO A 174 -5.56 27.82 -3.78
CA PRO A 174 -5.14 28.11 -2.42
C PRO A 174 -6.05 27.46 -1.37
N LEU A 175 -5.44 26.84 -0.35
CA LEU A 175 -6.14 26.45 0.86
C LEU A 175 -6.42 27.69 1.70
N ASN A 176 -7.63 27.84 2.23
CA ASN A 176 -7.92 28.90 3.21
C ASN A 176 -7.34 28.49 4.57
N VAL A 177 -6.55 29.37 5.15
CA VAL A 177 -6.00 29.20 6.49
C VAL A 177 -6.35 30.42 7.34
N VAL A 178 -6.36 30.24 8.66
CA VAL A 178 -6.62 31.30 9.62
C VAL A 178 -5.63 31.21 10.78
N LYS A 179 -5.30 32.31 11.43
CA LYS A 179 -4.52 32.30 12.65
C LYS A 179 -5.23 31.58 13.76
N ALA A 180 -4.54 30.69 14.45
CA ALA A 180 -5.04 30.07 15.66
C ALA A 180 -5.31 31.11 16.75
N LYS A 181 -6.15 30.78 17.72
CA LYS A 181 -6.62 31.72 18.77
C LYS A 181 -5.54 32.08 19.78
N THR A 182 -4.79 31.09 20.24
CA THR A 182 -3.87 31.22 21.39
C THR A 182 -2.41 30.96 21.06
N VAL A 183 -2.12 30.39 19.87
CA VAL A 183 -0.76 30.07 19.43
C VAL A 183 -0.47 30.71 18.08
N ASP A 184 0.79 31.06 17.83
CA ASP A 184 1.21 31.69 16.55
C ASP A 184 1.39 30.65 15.45
N LEU A 185 0.25 30.06 15.03
CA LEU A 185 0.17 29.07 13.96
C LEU A 185 -0.99 29.39 13.02
N LEU A 186 -0.86 28.93 11.77
CA LEU A 186 -1.97 28.92 10.81
C LEU A 186 -2.63 27.53 10.83
N VAL A 187 -3.95 27.51 10.78
CA VAL A 187 -4.76 26.28 10.72
C VAL A 187 -5.73 26.35 9.55
N PRO A 188 -6.20 25.22 8.99
CA PRO A 188 -7.21 25.24 7.95
C PRO A 188 -8.52 25.88 8.43
N ALA A 189 -8.99 26.92 7.75
CA ALA A 189 -10.18 27.68 8.16
C ALA A 189 -11.45 26.81 8.17
N GLU A 190 -11.54 25.79 7.32
CA GLU A 190 -12.65 24.86 7.22
C GLU A 190 -12.55 23.65 8.16
N ALA A 191 -11.57 23.61 9.08
CA ALA A 191 -11.46 22.54 10.08
C ALA A 191 -12.75 22.40 10.91
N GLU A 192 -13.07 21.18 11.31
CA GLU A 192 -14.23 20.92 12.17
C GLU A 192 -13.94 21.31 13.63
N ILE A 193 -12.77 20.91 14.14
CA ILE A 193 -12.31 21.17 15.51
C ILE A 193 -10.82 21.48 15.44
N VAL A 194 -10.38 22.50 16.19
CA VAL A 194 -8.97 22.83 16.42
C VAL A 194 -8.71 22.85 17.94
N ILE A 195 -7.68 22.16 18.37
CA ILE A 195 -7.24 22.09 19.76
C ILE A 195 -5.85 22.72 19.81
N GLU A 196 -5.71 23.82 20.54
CA GLU A 196 -4.48 24.60 20.60
C GLU A 196 -3.83 24.45 21.96
N GLY A 197 -2.51 24.52 22.02
CA GLY A 197 -1.78 24.42 23.27
C GLY A 197 -0.28 24.46 23.14
N LEU A 198 0.35 24.13 24.25
CA LEU A 198 1.80 24.12 24.40
C LEU A 198 2.28 22.70 24.76
N ILE A 199 3.14 22.15 23.93
CA ILE A 199 3.76 20.84 24.19
C ILE A 199 4.96 21.04 25.11
N SER A 200 4.99 20.29 26.22
CA SER A 200 6.14 20.32 27.13
C SER A 200 7.41 19.82 26.45
N THR A 201 8.50 20.56 26.63
CA THR A 201 9.84 20.16 26.19
C THR A 201 10.71 19.63 27.34
N GLU A 202 10.22 19.74 28.58
CA GLU A 202 10.92 19.33 29.80
C GLU A 202 10.41 18.00 30.36
N LEU A 203 9.09 17.80 30.31
CA LEU A 203 8.41 16.66 30.94
C LEU A 203 7.80 15.73 29.90
N LEU A 204 7.80 14.45 30.21
CA LEU A 204 7.10 13.39 29.47
C LEU A 204 6.10 12.69 30.40
N GLU A 205 5.04 12.16 29.86
CA GLU A 205 4.03 11.39 30.58
C GLU A 205 3.84 9.99 30.02
N PRO A 206 3.40 9.00 30.82
CA PRO A 206 2.99 7.69 30.30
C PRO A 206 1.87 7.84 29.27
N GLU A 207 2.01 7.11 28.14
CA GLU A 207 1.06 7.06 27.03
C GLU A 207 0.97 5.64 26.50
N ALA A 208 -0.15 5.24 25.94
CA ALA A 208 -0.51 3.88 25.57
C ALA A 208 -0.93 3.02 26.81
N PRO A 209 -1.51 1.82 26.68
CA PRO A 209 -1.64 1.06 25.42
C PRO A 209 -2.59 1.66 24.38
N PHE A 210 -2.27 1.46 23.12
CA PHE A 210 -3.11 1.86 21.99
C PHE A 210 -2.81 0.98 20.74
N GLY A 211 -3.87 0.63 19.99
CA GLY A 211 -3.74 -0.14 18.74
C GLY A 211 -3.04 0.67 17.63
N GLU A 212 -2.13 0.02 16.91
CA GLU A 212 -1.32 0.65 15.86
C GLU A 212 -1.60 0.10 14.47
N SER A 213 -1.23 0.88 13.45
CA SER A 213 -1.43 0.53 12.04
C SER A 213 -0.67 -0.72 11.59
N HIS A 214 0.30 -1.19 12.34
CA HIS A 214 0.97 -2.47 12.11
C HIS A 214 0.19 -3.69 12.63
N GLY A 215 -0.98 -3.48 13.24
CA GLY A 215 -1.89 -4.54 13.68
C GLY A 215 -1.64 -5.10 15.08
N HIS A 216 -0.76 -4.47 15.86
CA HIS A 216 -0.50 -4.83 17.24
C HIS A 216 -0.77 -3.65 18.17
N VAL A 217 -0.96 -3.94 19.45
CA VAL A 217 -1.09 -2.92 20.49
C VAL A 217 0.31 -2.46 20.92
N ASN A 218 0.54 -1.16 20.91
CA ASN A 218 1.73 -0.60 21.53
C ASN A 218 1.58 -0.60 23.03
N LEU A 219 2.65 -0.97 23.71
CA LEU A 219 2.70 -0.95 25.17
C LEU A 219 2.94 0.47 25.69
N GLN A 220 2.71 0.68 26.98
CA GLN A 220 2.92 1.97 27.62
C GLN A 220 4.39 2.40 27.56
N GLU A 221 4.60 3.64 27.19
CA GLU A 221 5.92 4.31 27.15
C GLU A 221 5.77 5.77 27.53
N TYR A 222 6.87 6.46 27.76
CA TYR A 222 6.87 7.90 28.05
C TYR A 222 6.90 8.69 26.76
N ASN A 223 5.88 9.54 26.57
CA ASN A 223 5.75 10.42 25.40
C ASN A 223 5.47 11.87 25.82
N GLY A 224 5.50 12.78 24.84
CA GLY A 224 5.14 14.17 25.04
C GLY A 224 3.66 14.33 25.41
N PHE A 225 3.33 15.49 25.92
CA PHE A 225 1.95 15.92 26.15
C PHE A 225 1.80 17.40 25.86
N MET A 226 0.59 17.81 25.56
CA MET A 226 0.20 19.19 25.30
C MET A 226 -0.79 19.67 26.36
N ASP A 227 -0.47 20.77 27.04
CA ASP A 227 -1.42 21.53 27.83
C ASP A 227 -2.25 22.38 26.87
N VAL A 228 -3.56 22.14 26.86
CA VAL A 228 -4.51 22.78 25.97
C VAL A 228 -4.86 24.17 26.47
N THR A 229 -4.74 25.16 25.61
CA THR A 229 -5.03 26.57 25.89
C THR A 229 -6.37 27.02 25.31
N ALA A 230 -6.78 26.43 24.19
CA ALA A 230 -8.09 26.65 23.56
C ALA A 230 -8.59 25.44 22.78
N VAL A 231 -9.93 25.34 22.70
CA VAL A 231 -10.64 24.51 21.71
C VAL A 231 -11.55 25.41 20.89
N THR A 232 -11.35 25.42 19.59
CA THR A 232 -12.25 26.12 18.66
C THR A 232 -12.93 25.14 17.74
N ARG A 233 -14.15 25.39 17.33
CA ARG A 233 -14.88 24.45 16.49
C ARG A 233 -16.05 25.07 15.75
N LYS A 234 -16.49 24.39 14.71
CA LYS A 234 -17.81 24.66 14.10
C LYS A 234 -18.93 24.40 15.10
N LYS A 235 -20.03 25.11 14.97
CA LYS A 235 -21.23 24.90 15.79
C LYS A 235 -21.75 23.46 15.70
N ASN A 236 -21.78 22.92 14.48
CA ASN A 236 -22.18 21.54 14.19
C ASN A 236 -20.96 20.72 13.71
N ALA A 237 -19.91 20.70 14.52
CA ALA A 237 -18.67 20.01 14.17
C ALA A 237 -18.84 18.51 14.01
N ILE A 238 -18.19 17.96 13.01
CA ILE A 238 -18.14 16.51 12.75
C ILE A 238 -16.82 15.96 13.28
N MET A 239 -16.93 15.06 14.27
CA MET A 239 -15.77 14.33 14.76
C MET A 239 -15.32 13.27 13.73
N VAL A 240 -14.11 13.41 13.22
CA VAL A 240 -13.47 12.43 12.34
C VAL A 240 -12.51 11.56 13.15
N SER A 241 -12.57 10.26 12.93
CA SER A 241 -11.66 9.29 13.53
C SER A 241 -11.24 8.25 12.51
N TRP A 242 -10.01 7.80 12.57
CA TRP A 242 -9.52 6.68 11.78
C TRP A 242 -9.38 5.44 12.64
N VAL A 243 -9.81 4.33 12.10
CA VAL A 243 -9.55 3.04 12.72
C VAL A 243 -8.12 2.63 12.41
N SER A 244 -7.29 2.52 13.47
CA SER A 244 -5.90 2.08 13.41
C SER A 244 -5.81 0.74 14.15
N GLN A 245 -5.97 -0.34 13.41
CA GLN A 245 -6.00 -1.71 13.93
C GLN A 245 -5.28 -2.63 12.95
N VAL A 246 -5.47 -3.96 13.10
CA VAL A 246 -4.98 -4.92 12.12
C VAL A 246 -5.45 -4.54 10.71
N THR A 247 -4.52 -4.57 9.75
CA THR A 247 -4.80 -4.17 8.38
C THR A 247 -5.69 -5.19 7.64
N PRO A 248 -6.54 -4.74 6.71
CA PRO A 248 -6.65 -3.39 6.16
C PRO A 248 -7.26 -2.39 7.13
N SER A 249 -6.69 -1.19 7.20
CA SER A 249 -7.16 -0.11 8.07
C SER A 249 -7.13 1.24 7.35
N GLU A 250 -7.89 2.23 7.84
CA GLU A 250 -7.91 3.55 7.23
C GLU A 250 -6.53 4.22 7.28
N SER A 251 -5.78 4.01 8.36
CA SER A 251 -4.46 4.60 8.54
C SER A 251 -3.41 4.04 7.57
N SER A 252 -3.55 2.81 7.11
CA SER A 252 -2.72 2.24 6.05
C SER A 252 -3.23 2.60 4.66
N ALA A 253 -4.52 2.46 4.42
CA ALA A 253 -5.13 2.74 3.11
C ALA A 253 -4.89 4.17 2.62
N ILE A 254 -4.92 5.17 3.52
CA ILE A 254 -4.67 6.57 3.15
C ILE A 254 -3.21 6.83 2.74
N LYS A 255 -2.25 6.08 3.28
CA LYS A 255 -0.82 6.24 2.98
C LYS A 255 -0.41 5.56 1.67
N ARG A 256 -1.04 4.44 1.35
CA ARG A 256 -0.63 3.54 0.28
C ARG A 256 -0.31 4.23 -1.06
N PRO A 257 -1.16 5.12 -1.63
CA PRO A 257 -0.88 5.71 -2.93
C PRO A 257 0.42 6.51 -3.00
N ALA A 258 0.73 7.31 -1.97
CA ALA A 258 1.94 8.11 -1.96
C ALA A 258 3.20 7.28 -1.65
N TYR A 259 3.09 6.22 -0.86
CA TYR A 259 4.18 5.27 -0.64
C TYR A 259 4.56 4.54 -1.94
N GLU A 260 3.59 4.06 -2.67
CA GLU A 260 3.81 3.43 -3.97
C GLU A 260 4.37 4.42 -5.00
N ALA A 261 3.88 5.67 -5.01
CA ALA A 261 4.42 6.74 -5.85
C ALA A 261 5.90 7.02 -5.56
N ALA A 262 6.28 7.13 -4.28
CA ALA A 262 7.66 7.36 -3.87
C ALA A 262 8.59 6.21 -4.28
N GLN A 263 8.14 4.95 -4.18
CA GLN A 263 8.90 3.79 -4.66
C GLN A 263 9.10 3.85 -6.17
N ILE A 264 8.06 4.17 -6.93
CA ILE A 264 8.13 4.26 -8.39
C ILE A 264 9.07 5.39 -8.82
N GLU A 265 8.95 6.57 -8.21
CA GLU A 265 9.83 7.72 -8.47
C GLU A 265 11.30 7.38 -8.18
N HIS A 266 11.56 6.77 -7.03
CA HIS A 266 12.91 6.33 -6.68
C HIS A 266 13.50 5.39 -7.71
N LEU A 267 12.75 4.37 -8.11
CA LEU A 267 13.23 3.37 -9.06
C LEU A 267 13.44 3.94 -10.46
N ARG A 268 12.47 4.71 -10.98
CA ARG A 268 12.50 5.23 -12.35
C ARG A 268 13.39 6.46 -12.49
N ASP A 269 13.20 7.44 -11.60
CA ASP A 269 13.75 8.78 -11.79
C ASP A 269 15.13 8.93 -11.11
N HIS A 270 15.31 8.33 -9.93
CA HIS A 270 16.60 8.39 -9.24
C HIS A 270 17.55 7.27 -9.65
N LEU A 271 17.07 6.03 -9.80
CA LEU A 271 17.92 4.89 -10.21
C LEU A 271 17.93 4.63 -11.71
N GLY A 272 17.06 5.29 -12.48
CA GLY A 272 16.99 5.16 -13.94
C GLY A 272 16.55 3.78 -14.43
N ILE A 273 15.84 3.00 -13.61
CA ILE A 273 15.39 1.64 -13.95
C ILE A 273 14.17 1.71 -14.85
N LYS A 274 14.27 1.12 -16.03
CA LYS A 274 13.17 1.02 -17.00
C LYS A 274 12.43 -0.32 -16.82
N GLY A 275 11.20 -0.39 -17.33
CA GLY A 275 10.43 -1.64 -17.31
C GLY A 275 9.64 -1.91 -16.02
N ILE A 276 9.59 -0.95 -15.10
CA ILE A 276 8.75 -1.06 -13.91
C ILE A 276 7.33 -0.61 -14.27
N ARG A 277 6.37 -1.52 -14.14
CA ARG A 277 4.95 -1.25 -14.42
C ARG A 277 4.22 -0.70 -13.19
N HIS A 278 4.45 -1.32 -12.05
CA HIS A 278 3.77 -0.98 -10.80
C HIS A 278 4.60 -1.39 -9.59
N VAL A 279 4.40 -0.71 -8.46
CA VAL A 279 4.86 -1.14 -7.15
C VAL A 279 3.64 -1.17 -6.24
N CYS A 280 3.42 -2.30 -5.61
CA CYS A 280 2.34 -2.53 -4.66
C CYS A 280 2.93 -2.66 -3.25
N THR A 281 2.52 -1.79 -2.36
CA THR A 281 2.73 -1.95 -0.93
C THR A 281 1.56 -2.75 -0.39
N HIS A 282 1.79 -4.05 -0.18
CA HIS A 282 0.73 -4.98 0.22
C HIS A 282 0.19 -4.62 1.61
N GLU A 283 -1.13 -4.42 1.70
CA GLU A 283 -1.75 -3.93 2.92
C GLU A 283 -2.35 -5.03 3.80
N PRO A 284 -3.14 -5.98 3.27
CA PRO A 284 -3.83 -6.95 4.13
C PRO A 284 -2.86 -7.73 5.01
N LEU A 285 -3.01 -7.59 6.34
CA LEU A 285 -2.24 -8.25 7.40
C LEU A 285 -0.73 -7.96 7.41
N THR A 286 -0.21 -7.15 6.51
CA THR A 286 1.24 -6.91 6.35
C THR A 286 1.68 -5.47 6.57
N SER A 287 0.73 -4.55 6.79
CA SER A 287 1.03 -3.13 7.09
C SER A 287 1.99 -2.48 6.09
N LEU A 288 1.59 -2.20 4.88
CA LEU A 288 2.31 -1.43 3.82
C LEU A 288 3.86 -1.54 3.75
N HIS A 289 4.50 -1.72 4.90
CA HIS A 289 5.96 -1.67 5.04
C HIS A 289 6.63 -3.02 4.91
N LYS A 290 5.93 -4.11 5.22
CA LYS A 290 6.56 -5.43 5.36
C LYS A 290 6.65 -6.19 4.05
N LEU A 291 5.63 -6.12 3.20
CA LEU A 291 5.60 -6.81 1.92
C LEU A 291 5.40 -5.81 0.78
N ILE A 292 6.38 -5.74 -0.11
CA ILE A 292 6.36 -4.89 -1.30
C ILE A 292 6.54 -5.75 -2.54
N ILE A 293 5.67 -5.56 -3.51
CA ILE A 293 5.66 -6.34 -4.75
C ILE A 293 5.91 -5.39 -5.92
N ALA A 294 6.95 -5.66 -6.69
CA ALA A 294 7.26 -4.95 -7.92
C ALA A 294 6.74 -5.71 -9.12
N VAL A 295 5.92 -5.07 -9.92
CA VAL A 295 5.45 -5.61 -11.21
C VAL A 295 6.36 -5.05 -12.31
N VAL A 296 7.03 -5.94 -13.02
CA VAL A 296 8.01 -5.61 -14.05
C VAL A 296 7.63 -6.18 -15.41
N GLU A 297 8.15 -5.58 -16.46
CA GLU A 297 7.98 -6.07 -17.84
C GLU A 297 8.58 -7.48 -17.98
N ARG A 298 7.95 -8.28 -18.85
CA ARG A 298 8.37 -9.66 -19.12
C ARG A 298 9.84 -9.77 -19.56
N ASP A 299 10.27 -8.86 -20.41
CA ASP A 299 11.59 -8.89 -21.03
C ASP A 299 12.64 -8.08 -20.25
N MET A 300 12.33 -7.68 -19.01
CA MET A 300 13.26 -6.91 -18.19
C MET A 300 14.51 -7.74 -17.90
N PRO A 301 15.73 -7.20 -18.15
CA PRO A 301 16.97 -7.90 -17.86
C PRO A 301 17.07 -8.30 -16.37
N ARG A 302 17.58 -9.48 -16.09
CA ARG A 302 17.72 -9.98 -14.71
C ARG A 302 18.48 -9.01 -13.79
N THR A 303 19.51 -8.35 -14.30
CA THR A 303 20.26 -7.34 -13.56
C THR A 303 19.39 -6.17 -13.13
N GLU A 304 18.45 -5.74 -13.96
CA GLU A 304 17.52 -4.65 -13.66
C GLU A 304 16.42 -5.12 -12.67
N ILE A 305 16.01 -6.39 -12.74
CA ILE A 305 15.11 -6.98 -11.74
C ILE A 305 15.75 -6.92 -10.35
N TRP A 306 17.02 -7.36 -10.25
CA TRP A 306 17.75 -7.29 -8.97
C TRP A 306 18.00 -5.86 -8.51
N ARG A 307 18.32 -4.94 -9.41
CA ARG A 307 18.41 -3.52 -9.05
C ARG A 307 17.10 -2.96 -8.52
N THR A 308 15.96 -3.42 -9.06
CA THR A 308 14.63 -3.06 -8.55
C THR A 308 14.42 -3.56 -7.13
N LEU A 309 14.74 -4.84 -6.87
CA LEU A 309 14.62 -5.45 -5.54
C LEU A 309 15.49 -4.73 -4.50
N TYR A 310 16.75 -4.46 -4.81
CA TYR A 310 17.67 -3.69 -3.96
C TYR A 310 17.20 -2.24 -3.77
N GLY A 311 16.75 -1.60 -4.84
CA GLY A 311 16.26 -0.22 -4.81
C GLY A 311 15.08 -0.07 -3.83
N ILE A 312 14.11 -0.98 -3.89
CA ILE A 312 12.98 -1.00 -2.95
C ILE A 312 13.47 -1.22 -1.52
N ALA A 313 14.31 -2.22 -1.29
CA ALA A 313 14.78 -2.56 0.04
C ALA A 313 15.65 -1.49 0.69
N SER A 314 16.26 -0.58 -0.10
CA SER A 314 17.17 0.47 0.37
C SER A 314 16.54 1.84 0.50
N LEU A 315 15.36 2.09 -0.08
CA LEU A 315 14.75 3.42 -0.09
C LEU A 315 14.51 3.96 1.32
N ARG A 316 14.01 3.12 2.22
CA ARG A 316 13.77 3.48 3.61
C ARG A 316 14.26 2.39 4.56
N ARG A 317 14.69 2.82 5.75
CA ARG A 317 15.27 1.93 6.76
C ARG A 317 14.36 0.74 7.11
N ALA A 318 13.08 1.01 7.26
CA ALA A 318 12.09 0.12 7.84
C ALA A 318 11.17 -0.58 6.83
N GLU A 319 11.36 -0.33 5.53
CA GLU A 319 10.49 -0.87 4.48
C GLU A 319 11.12 -2.08 3.78
N GLY A 320 10.25 -2.96 3.25
CA GLY A 320 10.65 -4.07 2.43
C GLY A 320 11.31 -5.21 3.20
N LYS A 321 10.62 -5.76 4.20
CA LYS A 321 11.04 -7.02 4.83
C LYS A 321 10.96 -8.19 3.83
N TRP A 322 9.91 -8.18 3.01
CA TRP A 322 9.73 -9.08 1.87
C TRP A 322 9.56 -8.24 0.62
N VAL A 323 10.45 -8.40 -0.35
CA VAL A 323 10.38 -7.70 -1.63
C VAL A 323 10.35 -8.72 -2.74
N ILE A 324 9.28 -8.71 -3.52
CA ILE A 324 9.01 -9.73 -4.55
C ILE A 324 8.87 -9.05 -5.90
N ALA A 325 9.61 -9.51 -6.91
CA ALA A 325 9.41 -9.10 -8.30
C ALA A 325 8.55 -10.14 -9.03
N VAL A 326 7.52 -9.67 -9.72
CA VAL A 326 6.64 -10.50 -10.57
C VAL A 326 6.44 -9.82 -11.92
N ASN A 327 5.98 -10.57 -12.93
CA ASN A 327 5.62 -9.97 -14.22
C ASN A 327 4.20 -9.41 -14.23
N GLU A 328 3.88 -8.71 -15.29
CA GLU A 328 2.61 -8.01 -15.52
C GLU A 328 1.35 -8.90 -15.59
N ASP A 329 1.52 -10.22 -15.70
CA ASP A 329 0.44 -11.19 -15.66
C ASP A 329 0.00 -11.56 -14.23
N ILE A 330 0.72 -11.09 -13.22
CA ILE A 330 0.42 -11.33 -11.80
C ILE A 330 -0.20 -10.08 -11.19
N ASP A 331 -1.38 -10.22 -10.63
CA ASP A 331 -1.99 -9.17 -9.81
C ASP A 331 -1.29 -9.10 -8.46
N PRO A 332 -0.59 -8.00 -8.14
CA PRO A 332 0.13 -7.88 -6.88
C PRO A 332 -0.78 -7.74 -5.65
N ASP A 333 -2.06 -7.42 -5.85
CA ASP A 333 -3.07 -7.39 -4.78
C ASP A 333 -3.70 -8.76 -4.51
N ASP A 334 -3.48 -9.74 -5.39
CA ASP A 334 -3.91 -11.13 -5.18
C ASP A 334 -2.76 -11.97 -4.61
N THR A 335 -2.80 -12.19 -3.30
CA THR A 335 -1.79 -12.98 -2.59
C THR A 335 -1.64 -14.39 -3.16
N ASN A 336 -2.73 -15.03 -3.62
CA ASN A 336 -2.67 -16.36 -4.20
C ASN A 336 -1.90 -16.36 -5.53
N ALA A 337 -2.08 -15.32 -6.35
CA ALA A 337 -1.34 -15.17 -7.59
C ALA A 337 0.16 -14.96 -7.35
N VAL A 338 0.51 -14.14 -6.36
CA VAL A 338 1.91 -13.89 -5.97
C VAL A 338 2.55 -15.18 -5.44
N VAL A 339 1.87 -15.91 -4.55
CA VAL A 339 2.36 -17.20 -4.03
C VAL A 339 2.49 -18.23 -5.15
N TRP A 340 1.57 -18.25 -6.10
CA TRP A 340 1.67 -19.10 -7.29
C TRP A 340 2.95 -18.76 -8.10
N ALA A 341 3.21 -17.47 -8.37
CA ALA A 341 4.42 -17.06 -9.08
C ALA A 341 5.69 -17.46 -8.33
N MET A 342 5.73 -17.29 -7.01
CA MET A 342 6.84 -17.75 -6.17
C MET A 342 7.03 -19.27 -6.26
N SER A 343 5.94 -20.04 -6.30
CA SER A 343 6.00 -21.50 -6.31
C SER A 343 6.54 -22.08 -7.62
N TYR A 344 6.20 -21.45 -8.74
CA TYR A 344 6.52 -22.01 -10.06
C TYR A 344 7.67 -21.29 -10.77
N ARG A 345 7.88 -20.00 -10.51
CA ARG A 345 8.85 -19.17 -11.25
C ARG A 345 10.13 -18.87 -10.43
N CYS A 346 10.11 -19.06 -9.12
CA CYS A 346 11.26 -18.83 -8.25
C CYS A 346 11.98 -20.15 -7.96
N LYS A 347 13.30 -20.15 -8.13
CA LYS A 347 14.18 -21.22 -7.66
C LYS A 347 14.99 -20.68 -6.46
N PRO A 348 14.65 -21.03 -5.21
CA PRO A 348 15.17 -20.36 -4.01
C PRO A 348 16.69 -20.26 -3.95
N HIS A 349 17.40 -21.28 -4.40
CA HIS A 349 18.89 -21.29 -4.40
C HIS A 349 19.53 -20.25 -5.33
N ARG A 350 18.76 -19.68 -6.26
CA ARG A 350 19.24 -18.75 -7.30
C ARG A 350 18.52 -17.42 -7.27
N ASP A 351 17.25 -17.45 -6.90
CA ASP A 351 16.31 -16.35 -7.08
C ASP A 351 15.85 -15.72 -5.75
N VAL A 352 16.55 -16.07 -4.65
CA VAL A 352 16.31 -15.51 -3.32
C VAL A 352 17.62 -15.00 -2.72
N GLU A 353 17.56 -13.81 -2.13
CA GLU A 353 18.67 -13.24 -1.36
C GLU A 353 18.18 -12.70 -0.04
N ILE A 354 19.00 -12.82 1.01
CA ILE A 354 18.72 -12.31 2.35
C ILE A 354 19.70 -11.17 2.64
N LEU A 355 19.15 -9.96 2.77
CA LEU A 355 19.90 -8.78 3.21
C LEU A 355 19.86 -8.71 4.73
N LYS A 356 21.02 -8.86 5.35
CA LYS A 356 21.19 -8.75 6.81
C LYS A 356 21.30 -7.28 7.25
N ASN A 357 21.16 -7.05 8.56
CA ASN A 357 21.38 -5.76 9.21
C ASN A 357 20.39 -4.67 8.72
N LYS A 358 19.13 -5.03 8.59
CA LYS A 358 18.03 -4.09 8.39
C LYS A 358 17.43 -3.68 9.75
N ASP A 359 16.81 -2.52 9.78
CA ASP A 359 16.00 -2.08 10.92
C ASP A 359 14.71 -2.91 11.00
N GLU A 360 14.26 -3.30 12.18
CA GLU A 360 12.98 -4.01 12.39
C GLU A 360 11.79 -3.22 11.83
N GLY A 361 11.91 -1.92 11.81
CA GLY A 361 10.92 -1.00 11.29
C GLY A 361 9.69 -0.85 12.17
N HIS A 362 8.60 -0.45 11.54
CA HIS A 362 7.33 -0.24 12.23
C HIS A 362 6.68 -1.59 12.54
N GLY A 363 6.53 -1.91 13.83
CA GLY A 363 5.95 -3.16 14.30
C GLY A 363 6.40 -3.50 15.73
N PRO A 364 5.95 -4.61 16.27
CA PRO A 364 6.46 -5.11 17.55
C PRO A 364 7.96 -5.30 17.45
N ARG A 365 8.70 -4.79 18.43
CA ARG A 365 10.16 -4.91 18.49
C ARG A 365 10.57 -6.07 19.36
N SER A 366 11.63 -6.78 18.94
CA SER A 366 12.29 -7.73 19.79
C SER A 366 13.06 -6.99 20.90
N LEU A 367 12.97 -7.47 22.13
CA LEU A 367 13.75 -6.95 23.25
C LEU A 367 15.19 -7.47 23.26
N GLU A 368 15.45 -8.57 22.55
CA GLU A 368 16.74 -9.27 22.56
C GLU A 368 17.61 -8.90 21.38
N ASP A 369 17.02 -8.68 20.19
CA ASP A 369 17.75 -8.32 18.98
C ASP A 369 16.94 -7.32 18.15
N SER A 370 17.47 -6.13 17.98
CA SER A 370 16.86 -5.07 17.16
C SER A 370 17.24 -5.17 15.68
N ASN A 371 18.10 -6.12 15.29
CA ASN A 371 18.50 -6.33 13.91
C ASN A 371 17.52 -7.26 13.22
N ASP A 372 17.10 -6.85 12.05
CA ASP A 372 16.25 -7.64 11.16
C ASP A 372 16.95 -7.88 9.81
N SER A 373 16.27 -8.50 8.91
CA SER A 373 16.73 -8.78 7.55
C SER A 373 15.61 -8.53 6.55
N ALA A 374 15.98 -8.38 5.29
CA ALA A 374 15.02 -8.38 4.18
C ALA A 374 15.24 -9.60 3.30
N VAL A 375 14.17 -10.16 2.78
CA VAL A 375 14.19 -11.22 1.77
C VAL A 375 13.80 -10.65 0.42
N LEU A 376 14.68 -10.79 -0.56
CA LEU A 376 14.47 -10.38 -1.94
C LEU A 376 14.17 -11.62 -2.78
N ILE A 377 13.10 -11.59 -3.56
CA ILE A 377 12.61 -12.74 -4.33
C ILE A 377 12.38 -12.33 -5.78
N ASP A 378 13.07 -12.96 -6.70
CA ASP A 378 12.78 -12.88 -8.12
C ASP A 378 11.81 -14.00 -8.52
N ALA A 379 10.52 -13.68 -8.55
CA ALA A 379 9.44 -14.57 -9.00
C ALA A 379 8.96 -14.23 -10.42
N THR A 380 9.83 -13.64 -11.24
CA THR A 380 9.54 -13.36 -12.66
C THR A 380 9.66 -14.62 -13.51
N LEU A 381 9.06 -14.60 -14.69
CA LEU A 381 9.14 -15.68 -15.66
C LEU A 381 10.51 -15.64 -16.37
N LYS A 382 11.42 -16.53 -15.98
CA LYS A 382 12.80 -16.61 -16.49
C LYS A 382 13.02 -17.73 -17.50
N GLU A 383 12.10 -18.64 -17.57
CA GLU A 383 12.17 -19.83 -18.43
C GLU A 383 10.87 -19.93 -19.22
N THR A 384 10.96 -20.62 -20.32
CA THR A 384 9.79 -20.98 -21.11
C THR A 384 8.95 -22.00 -20.36
N TYR A 385 7.67 -21.69 -20.16
CA TYR A 385 6.69 -22.60 -19.59
C TYR A 385 5.54 -22.82 -20.58
N PRO A 386 4.89 -23.98 -20.53
CA PRO A 386 3.62 -24.14 -21.24
C PRO A 386 2.56 -23.20 -20.69
N PRO A 387 1.49 -22.93 -21.46
CA PRO A 387 0.38 -22.12 -20.98
C PRO A 387 -0.21 -22.67 -19.69
N VAL A 388 -0.73 -21.77 -18.86
CA VAL A 388 -1.52 -22.16 -17.68
C VAL A 388 -2.75 -22.93 -18.14
N SER A 389 -3.09 -24.01 -17.43
CA SER A 389 -4.24 -24.89 -17.79
C SER A 389 -5.58 -24.20 -17.48
N LEU A 390 -5.84 -23.14 -18.23
CA LEU A 390 -7.12 -22.42 -18.26
C LEU A 390 -7.63 -22.39 -19.70
N PRO A 391 -8.96 -22.35 -19.92
CA PRO A 391 -9.47 -22.09 -21.25
C PRO A 391 -8.92 -20.77 -21.79
N LYS A 392 -8.62 -20.70 -23.09
CA LYS A 392 -8.18 -19.44 -23.70
C LYS A 392 -9.21 -18.32 -23.44
N ARG A 393 -8.74 -17.10 -23.34
CA ARG A 393 -9.54 -15.91 -22.99
C ARG A 393 -10.87 -15.83 -23.71
N LYS A 394 -10.88 -16.05 -25.04
CA LYS A 394 -12.10 -16.03 -25.86
C LYS A 394 -13.21 -17.00 -25.39
N TYR A 395 -12.83 -18.14 -24.81
CA TYR A 395 -13.79 -19.10 -24.26
C TYR A 395 -14.28 -18.70 -22.88
N MET A 396 -13.40 -18.12 -22.07
CA MET A 396 -13.74 -17.58 -20.75
C MET A 396 -14.68 -16.38 -20.87
N GLU A 397 -14.42 -15.47 -21.80
CA GLU A 397 -15.29 -14.32 -22.10
C GLU A 397 -16.67 -14.79 -22.55
N LYS A 398 -16.73 -15.74 -23.48
CA LYS A 398 -18.00 -16.33 -23.92
C LYS A 398 -18.74 -17.02 -22.77
N ALA A 399 -18.05 -17.72 -21.90
CA ALA A 399 -18.69 -18.37 -20.74
C ALA A 399 -19.22 -17.30 -19.76
N ALA A 400 -18.51 -16.19 -19.58
CA ALA A 400 -18.95 -15.07 -18.75
C ALA A 400 -20.21 -14.38 -19.34
N GLU A 401 -20.30 -14.20 -20.66
CA GLU A 401 -21.50 -13.69 -21.34
C GLU A 401 -22.69 -14.59 -21.03
N ILE A 402 -22.56 -15.90 -21.25
CA ILE A 402 -23.63 -16.89 -20.95
C ILE A 402 -24.03 -16.83 -19.47
N TRP A 403 -23.06 -16.71 -18.57
CA TRP A 403 -23.29 -16.61 -17.12
C TRP A 403 -24.18 -15.41 -16.78
N TYR A 404 -23.90 -14.26 -17.38
CA TYR A 404 -24.68 -13.03 -17.14
C TYR A 404 -26.05 -13.08 -17.82
N ASP A 405 -26.14 -13.65 -19.00
CA ASP A 405 -27.43 -13.86 -19.72
C ASP A 405 -28.38 -14.75 -18.92
N LEU A 406 -27.84 -15.70 -18.16
CA LEU A 406 -28.60 -16.55 -17.24
C LEU A 406 -28.97 -15.86 -15.91
N GLY A 407 -28.62 -14.59 -15.73
CA GLY A 407 -28.91 -13.84 -14.51
C GLY A 407 -28.13 -14.33 -13.27
N MET A 408 -26.99 -14.98 -13.48
CA MET A 408 -26.16 -15.49 -12.39
C MET A 408 -25.42 -14.36 -11.65
N PRO A 409 -24.99 -14.59 -10.39
CA PRO A 409 -24.29 -13.56 -9.59
C PRO A 409 -23.05 -13.01 -10.31
N LYS A 410 -22.73 -11.75 -10.00
CA LYS A 410 -21.53 -11.09 -10.53
C LYS A 410 -20.28 -11.92 -10.23
N LEU A 411 -19.51 -12.25 -11.26
CA LEU A 411 -18.23 -12.93 -11.11
C LEU A 411 -17.21 -11.98 -10.49
N ALA A 412 -16.42 -12.48 -9.54
CA ALA A 412 -15.22 -11.79 -9.12
C ALA A 412 -14.20 -11.78 -10.27
N PRO A 413 -13.51 -10.67 -10.53
CA PRO A 413 -12.46 -10.64 -11.52
C PRO A 413 -11.39 -11.66 -11.16
N GLN A 414 -11.09 -12.58 -12.06
CA GLN A 414 -9.96 -13.50 -11.88
C GLN A 414 -8.70 -12.87 -12.42
N ARG A 415 -8.11 -12.03 -11.62
CA ARG A 415 -6.96 -11.22 -12.01
C ARG A 415 -5.64 -11.96 -12.19
N PRO A 416 -5.29 -13.03 -11.42
CA PRO A 416 -3.94 -13.61 -11.51
C PRO A 416 -3.61 -14.15 -12.89
N TRP A 417 -4.59 -14.31 -13.76
CA TRP A 417 -4.45 -14.96 -15.04
C TRP A 417 -4.59 -14.02 -16.23
N TYR A 418 -4.18 -12.76 -16.06
CA TYR A 418 -4.10 -11.82 -17.18
C TYR A 418 -3.15 -12.27 -18.29
N GLY A 419 -2.21 -13.14 -17.96
CA GLY A 419 -1.26 -13.70 -18.88
C GLY A 419 -1.70 -15.03 -19.48
N TYR A 420 -2.95 -15.19 -19.90
CA TYR A 420 -3.39 -16.39 -20.62
C TYR A 420 -2.49 -16.77 -21.78
N ASP A 421 -1.81 -15.77 -22.36
CA ASP A 421 -0.95 -15.91 -23.53
C ASP A 421 0.54 -15.92 -23.17
N MET A 422 0.90 -15.93 -21.88
CA MET A 422 2.29 -15.92 -21.44
C MET A 422 2.99 -17.28 -21.43
N GLY A 423 2.32 -18.33 -21.89
CA GLY A 423 2.93 -19.64 -22.09
C GLY A 423 3.38 -19.83 -23.54
N GLU A 424 4.42 -20.61 -23.74
CA GLU A 424 4.79 -21.04 -25.09
C GLU A 424 3.95 -22.22 -25.54
N TRP A 425 3.49 -22.13 -26.78
CA TRP A 425 2.64 -23.10 -27.44
C TRP A 425 3.04 -23.19 -28.90
N ASN A 426 3.23 -24.40 -29.40
CA ASN A 426 3.65 -24.55 -30.79
C ASN A 426 2.43 -24.63 -31.75
N GLU A 427 2.70 -24.35 -33.02
CA GLU A 427 1.67 -24.27 -34.05
C GLU A 427 0.98 -25.63 -34.29
N ASP A 428 1.71 -26.72 -34.24
CA ASP A 428 1.11 -28.08 -34.42
C ASP A 428 0.11 -28.38 -33.31
N LEU A 429 0.46 -28.06 -32.05
CA LEU A 429 -0.45 -28.27 -30.93
C LEU A 429 -1.64 -27.29 -30.99
N GLU A 430 -1.43 -26.08 -31.52
CA GLU A 430 -2.55 -25.15 -31.75
C GLU A 430 -3.55 -25.71 -32.75
N ILE A 431 -3.07 -26.25 -33.88
CA ILE A 431 -3.94 -26.90 -34.90
C ILE A 431 -4.71 -28.07 -34.29
N MET A 432 -4.03 -28.90 -33.49
CA MET A 432 -4.67 -30.04 -32.81
C MET A 432 -5.74 -29.58 -31.80
N ALA A 433 -5.44 -28.53 -31.03
CA ALA A 433 -6.39 -27.96 -30.09
C ALA A 433 -7.63 -27.36 -30.76
N GLN A 434 -7.44 -26.68 -31.91
CA GLN A 434 -8.55 -26.15 -32.70
C GLN A 434 -9.44 -27.27 -33.27
N ARG A 435 -8.86 -28.35 -33.79
CA ARG A 435 -9.61 -29.52 -34.22
C ARG A 435 -10.43 -30.11 -33.07
N ALA A 436 -9.85 -30.18 -31.88
CA ALA A 436 -10.57 -30.68 -30.71
C ALA A 436 -11.83 -29.85 -30.40
N VAL A 437 -11.71 -28.50 -30.48
CA VAL A 437 -12.85 -27.58 -30.29
C VAL A 437 -13.94 -27.78 -31.35
N LEU A 438 -13.56 -28.10 -32.58
CA LEU A 438 -14.48 -28.36 -33.67
C LEU A 438 -15.10 -29.77 -33.64
N GLY A 439 -14.68 -30.61 -32.70
CA GLY A 439 -15.11 -32.02 -32.63
C GLY A 439 -14.38 -32.94 -33.62
N GLU A 440 -13.30 -32.47 -34.22
CA GLU A 440 -12.50 -33.16 -35.22
C GLU A 440 -11.22 -33.82 -34.64
N TYR A 441 -11.20 -34.03 -33.31
CA TYR A 441 -10.05 -34.59 -32.57
C TYR A 441 -9.60 -35.98 -33.07
N TRP A 442 -10.48 -36.73 -33.74
CA TRP A 442 -10.12 -38.01 -34.36
C TRP A 442 -9.05 -37.87 -35.44
N GLN A 443 -9.04 -36.80 -36.22
CA GLN A 443 -7.99 -36.51 -37.21
C GLN A 443 -6.60 -36.33 -36.52
N THR A 444 -6.59 -35.68 -35.38
CA THR A 444 -5.38 -35.58 -34.55
C THR A 444 -4.95 -36.96 -34.07
N GLY A 445 -5.90 -37.81 -33.65
CA GLY A 445 -5.61 -39.17 -33.25
C GLY A 445 -4.96 -39.99 -34.35
N GLU A 446 -5.44 -39.88 -35.59
CA GLU A 446 -4.82 -40.54 -36.76
C GLU A 446 -3.39 -40.08 -37.02
N ILE A 447 -3.11 -38.77 -36.96
CA ILE A 447 -1.78 -38.19 -37.14
C ILE A 447 -0.84 -38.68 -36.04
N ILE A 448 -1.27 -38.68 -34.79
CA ILE A 448 -0.47 -39.14 -33.66
C ILE A 448 -0.15 -40.64 -33.80
N ALA A 449 -1.13 -41.44 -34.27
CA ALA A 449 -0.91 -42.85 -34.50
C ALA A 449 0.22 -43.16 -35.48
N GLN A 450 0.45 -42.27 -36.44
CA GLN A 450 1.57 -42.40 -37.40
C GLN A 450 2.95 -42.13 -36.75
N LYS A 451 2.99 -41.47 -35.59
CA LYS A 451 4.23 -41.12 -34.85
C LYS A 451 4.59 -42.17 -33.79
N ARG A 452 4.05 -43.39 -33.88
CA ARG A 452 4.33 -44.44 -32.91
C ARG A 452 5.79 -44.86 -32.88
N ARG A 453 6.29 -45.13 -31.68
CA ARG A 453 7.62 -45.68 -31.43
C ARG A 453 7.51 -46.91 -30.54
N GLY A 454 8.35 -47.90 -30.80
CA GLY A 454 8.28 -49.19 -30.10
C GLY A 454 9.27 -49.36 -28.95
N ASP A 455 10.23 -48.47 -28.81
CA ASP A 455 11.40 -48.60 -27.95
C ASP A 455 11.45 -47.63 -26.74
N LEU A 456 10.33 -47.03 -26.43
CA LEU A 456 10.27 -46.03 -25.36
C LEU A 456 10.33 -46.64 -23.97
N LYS A 457 11.20 -46.10 -23.15
CA LYS A 457 11.28 -46.46 -21.73
C LYS A 457 10.29 -45.61 -20.95
N MET A 458 9.20 -46.20 -20.55
CA MET A 458 8.21 -45.54 -19.71
C MET A 458 8.85 -45.07 -18.40
N ASN A 459 8.58 -43.86 -17.97
CA ASN A 459 8.97 -43.27 -16.71
C ASN A 459 10.45 -42.85 -16.58
N THR A 460 11.28 -43.03 -17.57
CA THR A 460 12.69 -42.58 -17.52
C THR A 460 13.01 -41.40 -18.41
N GLU A 461 12.16 -41.13 -19.38
CA GLU A 461 12.31 -39.99 -20.28
C GLU A 461 11.36 -38.87 -19.86
N VAL A 462 11.90 -37.73 -19.71
CA VAL A 462 11.13 -36.57 -19.37
C VAL A 462 10.51 -35.99 -20.61
N ARG A 463 9.28 -35.60 -20.50
CA ARG A 463 8.45 -35.15 -21.60
C ARG A 463 8.75 -33.72 -21.94
N THR A 464 8.91 -33.44 -23.21
CA THR A 464 9.04 -32.10 -23.71
C THR A 464 7.81 -31.70 -24.52
N LEU A 465 7.49 -30.44 -24.56
CA LEU A 465 6.40 -29.91 -25.38
C LEU A 465 6.83 -29.56 -26.80
N GLY A 466 7.95 -30.03 -27.22
CA GLY A 466 8.56 -29.75 -28.50
C GLY A 466 9.97 -29.24 -28.35
N GLU A 467 10.64 -29.03 -29.47
CA GLU A 467 12.02 -28.56 -29.50
C GLU A 467 12.11 -27.18 -28.82
N GLY A 468 12.91 -27.08 -27.79
CA GLY A 468 13.10 -25.84 -27.05
C GLY A 468 12.12 -25.57 -25.93
N THR A 469 11.07 -26.39 -25.74
CA THR A 469 10.11 -26.24 -24.65
C THR A 469 10.23 -27.41 -23.68
N PRO A 470 11.17 -27.40 -22.74
CA PRO A 470 11.32 -28.49 -21.80
C PRO A 470 10.10 -28.60 -20.89
N GLY A 471 9.55 -29.77 -20.79
CA GLY A 471 8.64 -30.13 -19.71
C GLY A 471 9.32 -30.04 -18.35
N ALA A 472 8.55 -29.95 -17.28
CA ALA A 472 9.07 -29.90 -15.94
C ALA A 472 10.00 -31.11 -15.69
N GLY A 473 11.28 -30.85 -15.53
CA GLY A 473 12.30 -31.84 -15.19
C GLY A 473 13.11 -32.36 -16.38
N ASP A 474 12.75 -32.13 -17.61
CA ASP A 474 13.58 -32.57 -18.73
C ASP A 474 14.31 -31.49 -19.47
N ARG A 475 15.51 -31.29 -19.04
CA ARG A 475 16.47 -30.43 -19.74
C ARG A 475 17.48 -31.22 -20.55
N GLN A 476 17.39 -32.54 -20.53
CA GLN A 476 18.36 -33.41 -21.17
C GLN A 476 17.83 -33.96 -22.50
N ASN A 477 16.53 -34.09 -22.64
CA ASN A 477 15.93 -34.48 -23.90
C ASN A 477 15.72 -33.26 -24.77
N LYS A 478 16.61 -33.04 -25.66
CA LYS A 478 16.52 -32.00 -26.63
C LYS A 478 15.54 -32.40 -27.74
N GLY A 479 14.31 -31.90 -27.62
CA GLY A 479 13.61 -31.56 -28.82
C GLY A 479 12.70 -32.58 -29.48
N GLU A 480 12.42 -33.72 -28.91
CA GLU A 480 11.43 -34.62 -29.51
C GLU A 480 10.18 -34.73 -28.66
N LEU A 481 9.02 -34.47 -29.25
CA LEU A 481 7.73 -34.79 -28.69
C LEU A 481 7.64 -36.32 -28.56
N THR A 482 7.77 -36.80 -27.35
CA THR A 482 7.62 -38.21 -27.05
C THR A 482 6.26 -38.41 -26.39
N TRP A 483 5.39 -39.09 -27.05
CA TRP A 483 4.17 -39.58 -26.44
C TRP A 483 4.46 -40.96 -25.82
N ASP A 484 5.22 -40.91 -24.75
CA ASP A 484 5.53 -42.12 -23.98
C ASP A 484 4.26 -42.70 -23.39
N GLY A 485 3.96 -43.84 -23.64
CA GLY A 485 2.73 -44.54 -23.24
C GLY A 485 1.79 -44.83 -24.41
N LEU A 486 2.10 -44.32 -25.58
CA LEU A 486 1.54 -44.84 -26.82
C LEU A 486 2.40 -45.96 -27.40
N LYS A 487 3.28 -46.46 -26.59
CA LYS A 487 4.07 -47.65 -26.80
C LYS A 487 3.15 -48.80 -27.14
N ASP A 488 3.40 -49.50 -28.18
CA ASP A 488 2.58 -50.62 -28.59
C ASP A 488 1.09 -50.28 -28.81
N ALA A 489 0.82 -49.06 -29.21
CA ALA A 489 -0.52 -48.80 -29.72
C ALA A 489 -0.73 -49.62 -30.98
N SER A 490 -0.66 -50.93 -30.81
CA SER A 490 -1.20 -51.91 -31.76
C SER A 490 -2.71 -51.76 -31.93
N HIS A 491 -3.32 -50.95 -31.06
CA HIS A 491 -4.70 -50.59 -31.18
C HIS A 491 -4.80 -49.30 -31.96
N SER A 492 -5.40 -49.37 -33.12
CA SER A 492 -5.88 -48.20 -33.83
C SER A 492 -6.75 -47.39 -32.87
N LEU A 493 -6.45 -46.07 -32.76
CA LEU A 493 -7.40 -45.16 -32.14
C LEU A 493 -8.76 -45.37 -32.84
N PRO A 494 -9.86 -45.42 -32.09
CA PRO A 494 -11.16 -45.65 -32.72
C PRO A 494 -11.44 -44.53 -33.70
N VAL A 495 -11.43 -44.83 -34.96
CA VAL A 495 -11.81 -43.93 -36.04
C VAL A 495 -13.33 -43.84 -35.96
N ARG A 496 -13.84 -42.68 -35.60
CA ARG A 496 -15.28 -42.40 -35.78
C ARG A 496 -15.50 -42.12 -37.26
N HIS A 497 -16.06 -43.08 -37.93
CA HIS A 497 -16.66 -42.83 -39.25
C HIS A 497 -17.85 -41.87 -39.00
N LYS A 498 -17.89 -40.77 -39.70
CA LYS A 498 -19.10 -39.96 -39.83
C LYS A 498 -20.05 -40.81 -40.70
N GLU A 499 -21.20 -41.21 -40.18
CA GLU A 499 -22.36 -41.51 -40.96
C GLU A 499 -23.02 -40.23 -41.49
#